data_81566b4195336b935e23fa5f29578ace
#
_entry.id   81566b4195336b935e23fa5f29578ace
#
_cell.length_a   1.000
_cell.length_b   1.000
_cell.length_c   1.000
_cell.angle_alpha   90.00
_cell.angle_beta   90.00
_cell.angle_gamma   90.00
#
_symmetry.space_group_name_H-M   'P 1'
#
loop_
_entity.id
_entity.type
_entity.pdbx_description
1 polymer ?
#
loop_
_entity_poly.entity_id
_entity_poly.type
_entity_poly.pdbx_seq_one_letter_code
_entity_poly.pdbx_strand_id
1 'polypeptide(L)'
;LRGVSLALDRGEHAALVGPNGSGKTTLLEAIVGGAHKLGYGVEVGYFPQQEVHLDERGSVLDCVQVMTGLTRPKAQSLLGRFLFSGWEAHEKAVTALSGGERRRLALAVLVASGANFLLLDEPTNHLDLESREALEAALEAFPGTVLLVSHDRALLDAIAQKTFAIEEGTVRAYDGGWADYLEARQARATVEEVPQPQPQPRKPAQERPAKRGPGPLEELEAKIEVQERLIAQLEEKLAADWADADAIAAHRRARDELQALLGRWEKLVDEVAS
;
A
#
# COMPACT_ATOMS: atom_id res chain seq x y z
N LEU A 1 14.39 -7.87 -3.90
CA LEU A 1 14.31 -8.56 -2.61
C LEU A 1 15.16 -9.85 -2.70
N ARG A 2 16.03 -10.12 -1.72
CA ARG A 2 16.81 -11.35 -1.61
C ARG A 2 16.69 -11.93 -0.20
N GLY A 3 16.36 -13.24 -0.08
CA GLY A 3 16.31 -13.90 1.22
C GLY A 3 15.19 -13.42 2.15
N VAL A 4 14.05 -13.02 1.60
CA VAL A 4 12.88 -12.57 2.37
C VAL A 4 12.17 -13.79 2.96
N SER A 5 11.88 -13.74 4.25
CA SER A 5 11.03 -14.71 4.94
C SER A 5 9.84 -13.98 5.55
N LEU A 6 8.63 -14.45 5.23
CA LEU A 6 7.37 -14.01 5.80
C LEU A 6 6.73 -15.20 6.52
N ALA A 7 6.26 -14.98 7.73
CA ALA A 7 5.43 -15.94 8.44
C ALA A 7 4.06 -15.31 8.67
N LEU A 8 3.03 -15.95 8.14
CA LEU A 8 1.64 -15.52 8.25
C LEU A 8 0.83 -16.73 8.70
N ASP A 9 0.09 -16.58 9.78
CA ASP A 9 -0.74 -17.62 10.34
C ASP A 9 -2.10 -17.70 9.66
N ARG A 10 -2.78 -18.83 9.78
CA ARG A 10 -4.12 -19.00 9.20
C ARG A 10 -5.12 -18.07 9.87
N GLY A 11 -5.90 -17.36 9.06
CA GLY A 11 -6.88 -16.37 9.51
C GLY A 11 -6.26 -15.03 9.90
N GLU A 12 -4.94 -14.85 9.75
CA GLU A 12 -4.27 -13.59 10.01
C GLU A 12 -4.40 -12.65 8.80
N HIS A 13 -4.71 -11.40 9.07
CA HIS A 13 -4.76 -10.36 8.05
C HIS A 13 -3.54 -9.46 8.21
N ALA A 14 -2.76 -9.34 7.15
CA ALA A 14 -1.52 -8.55 7.19
C ALA A 14 -1.45 -7.53 6.04
N ALA A 15 -0.83 -6.40 6.33
CA ALA A 15 -0.44 -5.40 5.36
C ALA A 15 1.00 -5.63 4.88
N LEU A 16 1.27 -5.38 3.60
CA LEU A 16 2.61 -5.29 3.05
C LEU A 16 2.86 -3.87 2.56
N VAL A 17 3.71 -3.15 3.25
CA VAL A 17 3.99 -1.74 3.00
C VAL A 17 5.45 -1.52 2.59
N GLY A 18 5.72 -0.39 1.94
CA GLY A 18 7.07 -0.03 1.50
C GLY A 18 7.04 0.97 0.35
N PRO A 19 8.16 1.61 0.03
CA PRO A 19 8.24 2.60 -1.05
C PRO A 19 7.87 1.99 -2.41
N ASN A 20 7.57 2.86 -3.39
CA ASN A 20 7.32 2.42 -4.75
C ASN A 20 8.59 1.77 -5.31
N GLY A 21 8.41 0.67 -6.06
CA GLY A 21 9.55 -0.09 -6.60
C GLY A 21 10.27 -1.00 -5.59
N SER A 22 9.86 -1.06 -4.32
CA SER A 22 10.47 -1.94 -3.31
C SER A 22 10.26 -3.44 -3.55
N GLY A 23 9.41 -3.81 -4.52
CA GLY A 23 9.17 -5.20 -4.90
C GLY A 23 7.94 -5.84 -4.26
N LYS A 24 6.96 -5.05 -3.78
CA LYS A 24 5.68 -5.56 -3.21
C LYS A 24 4.93 -6.46 -4.18
N THR A 25 4.59 -5.95 -5.37
CA THR A 25 3.95 -6.72 -6.44
C THR A 25 4.74 -7.96 -6.84
N THR A 26 6.05 -7.82 -7.02
CA THR A 26 6.94 -8.95 -7.35
C THR A 26 6.92 -10.04 -6.28
N LEU A 27 6.81 -9.66 -5.00
CA LEU A 27 6.67 -10.64 -3.91
C LEU A 27 5.33 -11.37 -3.99
N LEU A 28 4.21 -10.64 -4.22
CA LEU A 28 2.90 -11.27 -4.40
C LEU A 28 2.89 -12.21 -5.60
N GLU A 29 3.42 -11.79 -6.74
CA GLU A 29 3.54 -12.62 -7.95
C GLU A 29 4.41 -13.86 -7.74
N ALA A 30 5.50 -13.74 -6.96
CA ALA A 30 6.34 -14.87 -6.61
C ALA A 30 5.60 -15.91 -5.74
N ILE A 31 4.71 -15.46 -4.84
CA ILE A 31 3.84 -16.34 -4.05
C ILE A 31 2.86 -17.08 -4.97
N VAL A 32 2.19 -16.36 -5.87
CA VAL A 32 1.23 -16.91 -6.84
C VAL A 32 1.92 -17.91 -7.78
N GLY A 33 3.13 -17.58 -8.24
CA GLY A 33 3.93 -18.42 -9.15
C GLY A 33 4.51 -19.68 -8.52
N GLY A 34 4.22 -19.95 -7.23
CA GLY A 34 4.69 -21.16 -6.54
C GLY A 34 6.19 -21.17 -6.20
N ALA A 35 6.83 -20.00 -6.21
CA ALA A 35 8.24 -19.85 -5.85
C ALA A 35 8.53 -20.19 -4.37
N HIS A 36 7.47 -20.31 -3.55
CA HIS A 36 7.54 -20.54 -2.11
C HIS A 36 6.69 -21.73 -1.68
N LYS A 37 7.11 -22.39 -0.60
CA LYS A 37 6.32 -23.47 0.00
C LYS A 37 5.19 -22.85 0.81
N LEU A 38 3.97 -23.00 0.34
CA LEU A 38 2.77 -22.71 1.08
C LEU A 38 2.41 -23.86 2.03
N GLY A 39 1.66 -23.55 3.08
CA GLY A 39 1.15 -24.55 4.01
C GLY A 39 0.20 -25.55 3.32
N TYR A 40 -0.05 -26.68 3.97
CA TYR A 40 -0.97 -27.70 3.45
C TYR A 40 -2.40 -27.15 3.31
N GLY A 41 -3.03 -27.38 2.16
CA GLY A 41 -4.40 -26.96 1.89
C GLY A 41 -4.59 -25.45 1.73
N VAL A 42 -3.50 -24.71 1.42
CA VAL A 42 -3.59 -23.28 1.08
C VAL A 42 -4.02 -23.14 -0.39
N GLU A 43 -5.16 -22.47 -0.59
CA GLU A 43 -5.71 -22.10 -1.89
C GLU A 43 -5.59 -20.58 -2.03
N VAL A 44 -4.72 -20.15 -2.97
CA VAL A 44 -4.40 -18.72 -3.17
C VAL A 44 -5.39 -18.08 -4.13
N GLY A 45 -5.98 -16.97 -3.71
CA GLY A 45 -6.70 -16.05 -4.56
C GLY A 45 -5.89 -14.78 -4.75
N TYR A 46 -5.69 -14.33 -5.98
CA TYR A 46 -4.89 -13.14 -6.28
C TYR A 46 -5.70 -12.07 -7.00
N PHE A 47 -5.64 -10.85 -6.46
CA PHE A 47 -6.19 -9.66 -7.08
C PHE A 47 -5.04 -8.76 -7.55
N PRO A 48 -4.76 -8.72 -8.85
CA PRO A 48 -3.64 -7.93 -9.40
C PRO A 48 -3.99 -6.43 -9.47
N GLN A 49 -2.96 -5.61 -9.48
CA GLN A 49 -3.09 -4.17 -9.65
C GLN A 49 -3.73 -3.78 -10.99
N GLN A 50 -3.46 -4.55 -12.05
CA GLN A 50 -3.96 -4.31 -13.40
C GLN A 50 -5.15 -5.24 -13.74
N GLU A 51 -5.19 -5.78 -14.93
CA GLU A 51 -6.33 -6.52 -15.47
C GLU A 51 -6.85 -7.65 -14.58
N VAL A 52 -8.17 -7.67 -14.40
CA VAL A 52 -8.88 -8.72 -13.71
C VAL A 52 -9.68 -9.54 -14.72
N HIS A 53 -9.44 -10.84 -14.73
CA HIS A 53 -10.15 -11.75 -15.61
C HIS A 53 -11.54 -12.07 -15.04
N LEU A 54 -12.58 -11.71 -15.80
CA LEU A 54 -13.99 -12.05 -15.54
C LEU A 54 -14.54 -12.87 -16.71
N ASP A 55 -15.51 -13.71 -16.45
CA ASP A 55 -16.28 -14.33 -17.54
C ASP A 55 -17.24 -13.29 -18.14
N GLU A 56 -16.96 -12.87 -19.36
CA GLU A 56 -17.70 -11.82 -20.07
C GLU A 56 -18.87 -12.34 -20.91
N ARG A 57 -19.14 -13.66 -20.90
CA ARG A 57 -20.11 -14.31 -21.79
C ARG A 57 -21.56 -14.13 -21.38
N GLY A 58 -21.84 -13.44 -20.26
CA GLY A 58 -23.19 -13.32 -19.74
C GLY A 58 -23.40 -12.07 -18.91
N SER A 59 -24.37 -12.14 -18.03
CA SER A 59 -24.69 -11.11 -17.07
C SER A 59 -23.72 -11.13 -15.87
N VAL A 60 -23.76 -10.09 -15.04
CA VAL A 60 -23.03 -10.00 -13.76
C VAL A 60 -23.36 -11.22 -12.89
N LEU A 61 -24.63 -11.62 -12.84
CA LEU A 61 -25.07 -12.77 -12.06
C LEU A 61 -24.53 -14.09 -12.63
N ASP A 62 -24.57 -14.26 -13.95
CA ASP A 62 -24.01 -15.46 -14.60
C ASP A 62 -22.52 -15.58 -14.36
N CYS A 63 -21.77 -14.46 -14.47
CA CYS A 63 -20.35 -14.42 -14.19
C CYS A 63 -20.03 -14.93 -12.78
N VAL A 64 -20.74 -14.44 -11.75
CA VAL A 64 -20.54 -14.90 -10.37
C VAL A 64 -20.85 -16.38 -10.24
N GLN A 65 -21.98 -16.85 -10.79
CA GLN A 65 -22.35 -18.26 -10.70
C GLN A 65 -21.33 -19.19 -11.38
N VAL A 66 -20.88 -18.84 -12.57
CA VAL A 66 -19.89 -19.62 -13.33
C VAL A 66 -18.55 -19.67 -12.62
N MET A 67 -18.07 -18.51 -12.13
CA MET A 67 -16.73 -18.42 -11.55
C MET A 67 -16.64 -18.95 -10.10
N THR A 68 -17.77 -18.95 -9.35
CA THR A 68 -17.76 -19.35 -7.93
C THR A 68 -18.53 -20.62 -7.64
N GLY A 69 -19.36 -21.10 -8.57
CA GLY A 69 -20.25 -22.24 -8.35
C GLY A 69 -21.40 -21.93 -7.36
N LEU A 70 -21.63 -20.69 -6.98
CA LEU A 70 -22.69 -20.31 -6.07
C LEU A 70 -24.07 -20.51 -6.70
N THR A 71 -25.05 -20.93 -5.87
CA THR A 71 -26.46 -20.92 -6.27
C THR A 71 -26.95 -19.49 -6.48
N ARG A 72 -27.96 -19.30 -7.35
CA ARG A 72 -28.50 -17.97 -7.68
C ARG A 72 -28.82 -17.10 -6.43
N PRO A 73 -29.48 -17.58 -5.37
CA PRO A 73 -29.74 -16.76 -4.18
C PRO A 73 -28.48 -16.34 -3.46
N LYS A 74 -27.43 -17.19 -3.37
CA LYS A 74 -26.17 -16.88 -2.74
C LYS A 74 -25.37 -15.88 -3.58
N ALA A 75 -25.37 -16.03 -4.90
CA ALA A 75 -24.73 -15.09 -5.83
C ALA A 75 -25.37 -13.70 -5.75
N GLN A 76 -26.73 -13.63 -5.69
CA GLN A 76 -27.44 -12.37 -5.50
C GLN A 76 -27.12 -11.69 -4.16
N SER A 77 -27.06 -12.48 -3.07
CA SER A 77 -26.68 -11.96 -1.75
C SER A 77 -25.24 -11.41 -1.74
N LEU A 78 -24.31 -12.11 -2.39
CA LEU A 78 -22.93 -11.65 -2.56
C LEU A 78 -22.87 -10.34 -3.36
N LEU A 79 -23.55 -10.32 -4.50
CA LEU A 79 -23.62 -9.13 -5.37
C LEU A 79 -24.17 -7.90 -4.64
N GLY A 80 -25.20 -8.10 -3.79
CA GLY A 80 -25.76 -7.03 -2.97
C GLY A 80 -24.73 -6.42 -2.00
N ARG A 81 -23.84 -7.24 -1.41
CA ARG A 81 -22.75 -6.74 -0.54
C ARG A 81 -21.73 -5.92 -1.30
N PHE A 82 -21.55 -6.19 -2.59
CA PHE A 82 -20.65 -5.46 -3.48
C PHE A 82 -21.38 -4.41 -4.32
N LEU A 83 -22.51 -3.89 -3.83
CA LEU A 83 -23.27 -2.78 -4.41
C LEU A 83 -23.86 -3.05 -5.81
N PHE A 84 -24.04 -4.31 -6.17
CA PHE A 84 -24.85 -4.71 -7.32
C PHE A 84 -26.25 -5.05 -6.82
N SER A 85 -27.10 -4.03 -6.63
CA SER A 85 -28.44 -4.19 -6.08
C SER A 85 -29.50 -4.12 -7.18
N GLY A 86 -30.52 -4.98 -7.06
CA GLY A 86 -31.64 -5.02 -7.98
C GLY A 86 -31.37 -5.88 -9.22
N TRP A 87 -32.48 -6.26 -9.89
CA TRP A 87 -32.44 -7.17 -11.03
C TRP A 87 -31.67 -6.56 -12.23
N GLU A 88 -31.79 -5.25 -12.45
CA GLU A 88 -31.12 -4.56 -13.54
C GLU A 88 -29.58 -4.66 -13.43
N ALA A 89 -29.03 -4.48 -12.22
CA ALA A 89 -27.61 -4.65 -11.98
C ALA A 89 -27.15 -6.10 -12.17
N HIS A 90 -28.00 -7.06 -11.79
CA HIS A 90 -27.69 -8.48 -11.94
C HIS A 90 -27.71 -8.96 -13.40
N GLU A 91 -28.63 -8.46 -14.20
CA GLU A 91 -28.77 -8.83 -15.62
C GLU A 91 -27.91 -7.95 -16.56
N LYS A 92 -27.23 -6.95 -16.02
CA LYS A 92 -26.28 -6.11 -16.78
C LYS A 92 -25.17 -6.97 -17.37
N ALA A 93 -24.89 -6.81 -18.66
CA ALA A 93 -23.78 -7.53 -19.32
C ALA A 93 -22.43 -7.13 -18.68
N VAL A 94 -21.55 -8.09 -18.44
CA VAL A 94 -20.22 -7.85 -17.86
C VAL A 94 -19.40 -6.88 -18.72
N THR A 95 -19.57 -6.95 -20.06
CA THR A 95 -18.91 -6.04 -21.03
C THR A 95 -19.39 -4.59 -20.93
N ALA A 96 -20.57 -4.35 -20.35
CA ALA A 96 -21.15 -3.01 -20.17
C ALA A 96 -20.78 -2.37 -18.82
N LEU A 97 -19.98 -3.02 -17.99
CA LEU A 97 -19.53 -2.51 -16.70
C LEU A 97 -18.45 -1.43 -16.88
N SER A 98 -18.52 -0.39 -16.07
CA SER A 98 -17.44 0.57 -15.90
C SER A 98 -16.21 -0.11 -15.28
N GLY A 99 -15.04 0.52 -15.37
CA GLY A 99 -13.81 -0.01 -14.78
C GLY A 99 -13.93 -0.27 -13.27
N GLY A 100 -14.57 0.64 -12.52
CA GLY A 100 -14.84 0.47 -11.08
C GLY A 100 -15.81 -0.67 -10.79
N GLU A 101 -16.90 -0.79 -11.57
CA GLU A 101 -17.82 -1.92 -11.45
C GLU A 101 -17.15 -3.26 -11.76
N ARG A 102 -16.29 -3.32 -12.77
CA ARG A 102 -15.52 -4.54 -13.10
C ARG A 102 -14.61 -4.96 -11.96
N ARG A 103 -13.87 -4.00 -11.35
CA ARG A 103 -13.01 -4.29 -10.20
C ARG A 103 -13.82 -4.78 -9.00
N ARG A 104 -14.95 -4.16 -8.73
CA ARG A 104 -15.87 -4.54 -7.65
C ARG A 104 -16.46 -5.95 -7.86
N LEU A 105 -16.88 -6.27 -9.08
CA LEU A 105 -17.33 -7.62 -9.43
C LEU A 105 -16.21 -8.66 -9.26
N ALA A 106 -15.01 -8.33 -9.68
CA ALA A 106 -13.86 -9.21 -9.54
C ALA A 106 -13.48 -9.48 -8.08
N LEU A 107 -13.56 -8.46 -7.22
CA LEU A 107 -13.39 -8.65 -5.77
C LEU A 107 -14.48 -9.55 -5.18
N ALA A 108 -15.74 -9.38 -5.59
CA ALA A 108 -16.82 -10.25 -5.16
C ALA A 108 -16.58 -11.71 -5.56
N VAL A 109 -16.18 -11.94 -6.80
CA VAL A 109 -15.82 -13.28 -7.31
C VAL A 109 -14.64 -13.86 -6.52
N LEU A 110 -13.60 -13.07 -6.29
CA LEU A 110 -12.40 -13.52 -5.57
C LEU A 110 -12.72 -13.96 -4.14
N VAL A 111 -13.44 -13.15 -3.38
CA VAL A 111 -13.83 -13.46 -1.99
C VAL A 111 -14.68 -14.74 -1.91
N ALA A 112 -15.42 -15.05 -2.96
CA ALA A 112 -16.29 -16.22 -3.03
C ALA A 112 -15.70 -17.40 -3.82
N SER A 113 -14.48 -17.31 -4.31
CA SER A 113 -13.82 -18.33 -5.15
C SER A 113 -13.48 -19.64 -4.43
N GLY A 114 -13.59 -19.66 -3.10
CA GLY A 114 -13.13 -20.78 -2.28
C GLY A 114 -11.67 -20.65 -1.83
N ALA A 115 -10.95 -19.62 -2.29
CA ALA A 115 -9.61 -19.33 -1.79
C ALA A 115 -9.63 -19.07 -0.28
N ASN A 116 -8.61 -19.56 0.43
CA ASN A 116 -8.44 -19.32 1.87
C ASN A 116 -7.22 -18.46 2.21
N PHE A 117 -6.50 -18.01 1.18
CA PHE A 117 -5.44 -17.02 1.28
C PHE A 117 -5.59 -16.00 0.14
N LEU A 118 -5.97 -14.77 0.49
CA LEU A 118 -6.12 -13.68 -0.47
C LEU A 118 -4.86 -12.83 -0.53
N LEU A 119 -4.35 -12.61 -1.73
CA LEU A 119 -3.29 -11.68 -2.07
C LEU A 119 -3.91 -10.50 -2.83
N LEU A 120 -3.89 -9.32 -2.25
CA LEU A 120 -4.54 -8.14 -2.82
C LEU A 120 -3.49 -7.06 -3.13
N ASP A 121 -3.34 -6.70 -4.40
CA ASP A 121 -2.41 -5.66 -4.85
C ASP A 121 -3.20 -4.41 -5.25
N GLU A 122 -3.17 -3.38 -4.38
CA GLU A 122 -3.86 -2.11 -4.54
C GLU A 122 -5.36 -2.25 -4.90
N PRO A 123 -6.15 -2.99 -4.09
CA PRO A 123 -7.53 -3.29 -4.44
C PRO A 123 -8.45 -2.05 -4.43
N THR A 124 -8.07 -0.99 -3.72
CA THR A 124 -8.86 0.26 -3.62
C THR A 124 -8.65 1.21 -4.80
N ASN A 125 -7.69 0.95 -5.68
CA ASN A 125 -7.45 1.79 -6.84
C ASN A 125 -8.68 1.85 -7.75
N HIS A 126 -9.10 3.07 -8.10
CA HIS A 126 -10.29 3.35 -8.94
C HIS A 126 -11.63 2.96 -8.30
N LEU A 127 -11.70 2.67 -7.01
CA LEU A 127 -12.94 2.50 -6.28
C LEU A 127 -13.41 3.83 -5.68
N ASP A 128 -14.73 4.08 -5.77
CA ASP A 128 -15.38 5.14 -5.02
C ASP A 128 -15.49 4.78 -3.53
N LEU A 129 -15.91 5.73 -2.70
CA LEU A 129 -15.98 5.57 -1.26
C LEU A 129 -16.87 4.38 -0.85
N GLU A 130 -18.07 4.28 -1.43
CA GLU A 130 -19.02 3.20 -1.13
C GLU A 130 -18.42 1.82 -1.47
N SER A 131 -17.69 1.72 -2.58
CA SER A 131 -17.02 0.49 -3.00
C SER A 131 -15.86 0.10 -2.08
N ARG A 132 -15.15 1.08 -1.51
CA ARG A 132 -14.10 0.83 -0.50
C ARG A 132 -14.70 0.31 0.80
N GLU A 133 -15.79 0.90 1.28
CA GLU A 133 -16.51 0.44 2.48
C GLU A 133 -17.05 -0.99 2.29
N ALA A 134 -17.58 -1.28 1.10
CA ALA A 134 -18.04 -2.65 0.78
C ALA A 134 -16.89 -3.66 0.75
N LEU A 135 -15.71 -3.28 0.24
CA LEU A 135 -14.50 -4.10 0.26
C LEU A 135 -14.02 -4.33 1.69
N GLU A 136 -13.94 -3.28 2.50
CA GLU A 136 -13.54 -3.34 3.91
C GLU A 136 -14.42 -4.32 4.66
N ALA A 137 -15.75 -4.15 4.62
CA ALA A 137 -16.69 -5.06 5.26
C ALA A 137 -16.58 -6.51 4.76
N ALA A 138 -16.26 -6.71 3.49
CA ALA A 138 -16.07 -8.05 2.92
C ALA A 138 -14.78 -8.72 3.42
N LEU A 139 -13.69 -7.94 3.56
CA LEU A 139 -12.41 -8.43 4.08
C LEU A 139 -12.45 -8.68 5.58
N GLU A 140 -13.08 -7.81 6.38
CA GLU A 140 -13.32 -8.06 7.82
C GLU A 140 -14.08 -9.35 8.07
N ALA A 141 -15.08 -9.65 7.22
CA ALA A 141 -15.87 -10.87 7.34
C ALA A 141 -15.19 -12.10 6.72
N PHE A 142 -14.05 -11.95 6.07
CA PHE A 142 -13.37 -13.06 5.41
C PHE A 142 -12.63 -13.95 6.43
N PRO A 143 -12.98 -15.25 6.52
CA PRO A 143 -12.41 -16.10 7.57
C PRO A 143 -11.01 -16.64 7.24
N GLY A 144 -10.50 -16.34 6.06
CA GLY A 144 -9.20 -16.80 5.59
C GLY A 144 -8.07 -15.82 5.93
N THR A 145 -6.90 -16.10 5.40
CA THR A 145 -5.71 -15.25 5.52
C THR A 145 -5.71 -14.18 4.43
N VAL A 146 -5.29 -12.97 4.75
CA VAL A 146 -5.18 -11.86 3.80
C VAL A 146 -3.78 -11.25 3.85
N LEU A 147 -3.18 -11.05 2.69
CA LEU A 147 -2.00 -10.20 2.54
C LEU A 147 -2.34 -9.05 1.58
N LEU A 148 -2.39 -7.85 2.12
CA LEU A 148 -2.88 -6.64 1.47
C LEU A 148 -1.73 -5.67 1.19
N VAL A 149 -1.55 -5.29 -0.07
CA VAL A 149 -0.76 -4.12 -0.47
C VAL A 149 -1.73 -2.98 -0.75
N SER A 150 -1.61 -1.88 -0.03
CA SER A 150 -2.44 -0.69 -0.27
C SER A 150 -1.73 0.59 0.17
N HIS A 151 -2.10 1.70 -0.46
CA HIS A 151 -1.79 3.06 0.00
C HIS A 151 -2.94 3.68 0.78
N ASP A 152 -4.07 3.00 0.89
CA ASP A 152 -5.23 3.42 1.67
C ASP A 152 -5.01 3.09 3.15
N ARG A 153 -4.66 4.12 3.91
CA ARG A 153 -4.30 3.98 5.34
C ARG A 153 -5.49 3.52 6.18
N ALA A 154 -6.70 4.00 5.85
CA ALA A 154 -7.89 3.62 6.57
C ALA A 154 -8.16 2.11 6.42
N LEU A 155 -8.06 1.59 5.20
CA LEU A 155 -8.20 0.15 4.94
C LEU A 155 -7.11 -0.67 5.64
N LEU A 156 -5.85 -0.18 5.66
CA LEU A 156 -4.75 -0.86 6.35
C LEU A 156 -5.00 -0.94 7.86
N ASP A 157 -5.47 0.13 8.49
CA ASP A 157 -5.78 0.15 9.91
C ASP A 157 -7.01 -0.68 10.28
N ALA A 158 -8.03 -0.73 9.40
CA ALA A 158 -9.23 -1.52 9.64
C ALA A 158 -8.98 -3.03 9.54
N ILE A 159 -8.14 -3.45 8.58
CA ILE A 159 -7.99 -4.87 8.23
C ILE A 159 -6.75 -5.52 8.83
N ALA A 160 -5.59 -4.81 8.88
CA ALA A 160 -4.32 -5.43 9.22
C ALA A 160 -4.14 -5.61 10.73
N GLN A 161 -3.87 -6.84 11.14
CA GLN A 161 -3.43 -7.22 12.48
C GLN A 161 -1.91 -7.26 12.60
N LYS A 162 -1.23 -7.30 11.45
CA LYS A 162 0.22 -7.29 11.32
C LYS A 162 0.64 -6.49 10.09
N THR A 163 1.74 -5.78 10.20
CA THR A 163 2.31 -5.02 9.07
C THR A 163 3.71 -5.52 8.73
N PHE A 164 3.91 -5.93 7.49
CA PHE A 164 5.21 -6.23 6.92
C PHE A 164 5.73 -5.01 6.17
N ALA A 165 6.83 -4.44 6.63
CA ALA A 165 7.44 -3.29 5.97
C ALA A 165 8.69 -3.72 5.18
N ILE A 166 8.75 -3.33 3.90
CA ILE A 166 9.96 -3.48 3.09
C ILE A 166 10.84 -2.26 3.33
N GLU A 167 11.93 -2.46 4.04
CA GLU A 167 12.90 -1.44 4.42
C GLU A 167 14.31 -1.91 4.02
N GLU A 168 15.06 -1.10 3.27
CA GLU A 168 16.44 -1.38 2.87
C GLU A 168 16.64 -2.77 2.23
N GLY A 169 15.66 -3.22 1.42
CA GLY A 169 15.70 -4.52 0.74
C GLY A 169 15.41 -5.73 1.64
N THR A 170 15.09 -5.52 2.90
CA THR A 170 14.64 -6.53 3.87
C THR A 170 13.16 -6.35 4.19
N VAL A 171 12.55 -7.39 4.77
CA VAL A 171 11.17 -7.30 5.28
C VAL A 171 11.18 -7.43 6.78
N ARG A 172 10.50 -6.50 7.45
CA ARG A 172 10.32 -6.49 8.90
C ARG A 172 8.85 -6.62 9.24
N ALA A 173 8.55 -7.41 10.26
CA ALA A 173 7.21 -7.56 10.78
C ALA A 173 6.99 -6.62 11.97
N TYR A 174 5.83 -6.00 12.00
CA TYR A 174 5.33 -5.18 13.08
C TYR A 174 3.94 -5.68 13.45
N ASP A 175 3.66 -5.78 14.74
CA ASP A 175 2.34 -6.11 15.22
C ASP A 175 1.43 -4.88 15.09
N GLY A 176 0.18 -5.08 14.64
CA GLY A 176 -0.80 -4.04 14.42
C GLY A 176 -0.91 -3.51 12.99
N GLY A 177 -1.78 -2.50 12.81
CA GLY A 177 -2.09 -1.84 11.56
C GLY A 177 -1.09 -0.76 11.14
N TRP A 178 -1.53 0.16 10.29
CA TRP A 178 -0.69 1.24 9.80
C TRP A 178 -0.26 2.22 10.90
N ALA A 179 -1.16 2.55 11.84
CA ALA A 179 -0.85 3.47 12.94
C ALA A 179 0.24 2.88 13.86
N ASP A 180 0.09 1.61 14.26
CA ASP A 180 1.06 0.91 15.10
C ASP A 180 2.44 0.80 14.42
N TYR A 181 2.47 0.52 13.11
CA TYR A 181 3.70 0.53 12.33
C TYR A 181 4.39 1.90 12.36
N LEU A 182 3.64 3.01 12.19
CA LEU A 182 4.21 4.36 12.22
C LEU A 182 4.81 4.68 13.59
N GLU A 183 4.11 4.35 14.69
CA GLU A 183 4.61 4.55 16.05
C GLU A 183 5.89 3.75 16.30
N ALA A 184 5.91 2.46 15.91
CA ALA A 184 7.07 1.61 16.06
C ALA A 184 8.28 2.12 15.24
N ARG A 185 8.03 2.64 14.03
CA ARG A 185 9.05 3.24 13.17
C ARG A 185 9.61 4.53 13.78
N GLN A 186 8.76 5.41 14.32
CA GLN A 186 9.19 6.64 14.99
C GLN A 186 10.00 6.34 16.25
N ALA A 187 9.55 5.39 17.09
CA ALA A 187 10.27 4.97 18.28
C ALA A 187 11.69 4.45 17.96
N ARG A 188 11.84 3.72 16.84
CA ARG A 188 13.18 3.25 16.39
C ARG A 188 14.06 4.38 15.91
N ALA A 189 13.55 5.32 15.13
CA ALA A 189 14.30 6.47 14.67
C ALA A 189 14.85 7.28 15.86
N THR A 190 14.05 7.40 16.94
CA THR A 190 14.48 8.08 18.18
C THR A 190 15.55 7.29 18.95
N VAL A 191 15.53 5.96 18.88
CA VAL A 191 16.53 5.10 19.55
C VAL A 191 17.85 5.08 18.78
N GLU A 192 17.82 5.15 17.45
CA GLU A 192 19.03 5.23 16.62
C GLU A 192 19.72 6.59 16.72
N GLU A 193 19.01 7.65 17.11
CA GLU A 193 19.61 8.98 17.43
C GLU A 193 20.22 9.10 18.81
N VAL A 194 20.06 8.12 19.73
CA VAL A 194 20.75 8.15 21.03
C VAL A 194 22.19 7.68 20.83
N PRO A 195 23.19 8.54 21.00
CA PRO A 195 24.58 8.13 20.86
C PRO A 195 24.90 7.05 21.90
N GLN A 196 25.32 5.87 21.45
CA GLN A 196 25.83 4.83 22.36
C GLN A 196 26.93 5.42 23.24
N PRO A 197 26.97 5.13 24.57
CA PRO A 197 28.06 5.59 25.43
C PRO A 197 29.36 5.00 24.90
N GLN A 198 30.19 5.86 24.34
CA GLN A 198 31.53 5.47 23.88
C GLN A 198 32.36 4.99 25.07
N PRO A 199 33.10 3.87 24.98
CA PRO A 199 34.08 3.49 25.99
C PRO A 199 35.14 4.62 26.06
N GLN A 200 35.39 5.14 27.27
CA GLN A 200 36.34 6.22 27.48
C GLN A 200 37.73 5.85 26.97
N PRO A 201 38.35 6.65 26.11
CA PRO A 201 39.69 6.36 25.61
C PRO A 201 40.77 6.83 26.59
N ARG A 202 41.75 5.96 26.83
CA ARG A 202 43.03 6.33 27.37
C ARG A 202 43.78 7.22 26.35
N LYS A 203 44.25 8.44 26.80
CA LYS A 203 45.06 9.36 26.00
C LYS A 203 46.46 8.75 25.71
N PRO A 204 47.19 9.15 24.65
CA PRO A 204 47.51 10.51 24.31
C PRO A 204 47.45 10.91 22.80
N ALA A 205 47.40 12.18 22.63
CA ALA A 205 47.43 13.06 21.49
C ALA A 205 47.97 12.59 20.14
N GLN A 206 47.16 12.82 19.08
CA GLN A 206 47.63 13.33 17.78
C GLN A 206 46.45 14.01 17.05
N GLU A 207 46.75 15.00 16.27
CA GLU A 207 45.97 16.05 15.65
C GLU A 207 44.75 15.54 14.83
N ARG A 208 43.58 16.21 15.01
CA ARG A 208 42.36 16.00 14.20
C ARG A 208 42.41 16.88 12.95
N PRO A 209 42.13 16.33 11.76
CA PRO A 209 41.73 17.13 10.62
C PRO A 209 40.30 17.68 10.82
N ALA A 210 40.09 18.90 10.36
CA ALA A 210 38.86 19.67 10.49
C ALA A 210 37.62 18.92 9.92
N LYS A 211 36.48 19.03 10.62
CA LYS A 211 35.17 18.60 10.18
C LYS A 211 34.85 19.24 8.82
N ARG A 212 34.69 18.45 7.78
CA ARG A 212 34.06 18.90 6.54
C ARG A 212 32.59 19.13 6.88
N GLY A 213 32.04 20.29 6.52
CA GLY A 213 30.62 20.60 6.60
C GLY A 213 29.80 19.65 5.73
N PRO A 214 28.46 19.66 5.87
CA PRO A 214 27.57 18.82 5.07
C PRO A 214 27.90 18.99 3.59
N GLY A 215 27.89 17.88 2.85
CA GLY A 215 28.20 17.89 1.43
C GLY A 215 27.10 18.60 0.62
N PRO A 216 27.39 19.04 -0.63
CA PRO A 216 26.39 19.73 -1.46
C PRO A 216 25.09 18.92 -1.67
N LEU A 217 25.18 17.60 -1.66
CA LEU A 217 24.03 16.69 -1.79
C LEU A 217 23.18 16.70 -0.52
N GLU A 218 23.80 16.60 0.66
CA GLU A 218 23.13 16.63 1.97
C GLU A 218 22.45 17.98 2.23
N GLU A 219 23.05 19.10 1.78
CA GLU A 219 22.44 20.43 1.87
C GLU A 219 21.20 20.55 0.98
N LEU A 220 21.20 19.90 -0.17
CA LEU A 220 20.10 19.93 -1.11
C LEU A 220 18.93 19.04 -0.63
N GLU A 221 19.23 17.87 -0.09
CA GLU A 221 18.26 16.97 0.54
C GLU A 221 17.55 17.63 1.74
N ALA A 222 18.31 18.32 2.59
CA ALA A 222 17.71 19.07 3.70
C ALA A 222 16.76 20.19 3.24
N LYS A 223 17.05 20.84 2.10
CA LYS A 223 16.14 21.86 1.52
C LYS A 223 14.88 21.24 0.92
N ILE A 224 14.98 20.08 0.27
CA ILE A 224 13.86 19.33 -0.26
C ILE A 224 12.91 18.95 0.89
N GLU A 225 13.43 18.40 1.98
CA GLU A 225 12.64 18.00 3.15
C GLU A 225 11.90 19.18 3.80
N VAL A 226 12.55 20.34 3.91
CA VAL A 226 11.89 21.57 4.42
C VAL A 226 10.75 22.01 3.51
N GLN A 227 10.93 21.90 2.19
CA GLN A 227 9.92 22.33 1.23
C GLN A 227 8.72 21.37 1.19
N GLU A 228 8.94 20.07 1.32
CA GLU A 228 7.89 19.07 1.45
C GLU A 228 7.04 19.28 2.70
N ARG A 229 7.67 19.59 3.84
CA ARG A 229 6.94 19.93 5.08
C ARG A 229 6.09 21.19 4.93
N LEU A 230 6.60 22.20 4.22
CA LEU A 230 5.85 23.43 3.95
C LEU A 230 4.62 23.14 3.09
N ILE A 231 4.75 22.30 2.06
CA ILE A 231 3.63 21.91 1.20
C ILE A 231 2.56 21.19 2.03
N ALA A 232 2.96 20.22 2.87
CA ALA A 232 2.03 19.50 3.74
C ALA A 232 1.26 20.43 4.69
N GLN A 233 1.92 21.45 5.28
CA GLN A 233 1.27 22.44 6.12
C GLN A 233 0.28 23.31 5.34
N LEU A 234 0.61 23.67 4.10
CA LEU A 234 -0.28 24.44 3.25
C LEU A 234 -1.48 23.62 2.75
N GLU A 235 -1.29 22.35 2.50
CA GLU A 235 -2.38 21.41 2.16
C GLU A 235 -3.36 21.24 3.34
N GLU A 236 -2.85 21.16 4.57
CA GLU A 236 -3.70 21.13 5.77
C GLU A 236 -4.51 22.42 5.93
N LYS A 237 -3.90 23.59 5.68
CA LYS A 237 -4.62 24.88 5.69
C LYS A 237 -5.69 24.96 4.60
N LEU A 238 -5.39 24.48 3.40
CA LEU A 238 -6.34 24.47 2.28
C LEU A 238 -7.47 23.46 2.50
N ALA A 239 -7.23 22.38 3.26
CA ALA A 239 -8.29 21.46 3.68
C ALA A 239 -9.27 22.11 4.67
N ALA A 240 -8.79 23.06 5.50
CA ALA A 240 -9.63 23.83 6.43
C ALA A 240 -10.36 25.01 5.75
N ASP A 241 -9.71 25.69 4.80
CA ASP A 241 -10.29 26.79 4.00
C ASP A 241 -9.76 26.75 2.55
N TRP A 242 -10.52 26.07 1.68
CA TRP A 242 -10.18 25.90 0.27
C TRP A 242 -10.22 27.20 -0.55
N ALA A 243 -10.81 28.28 -0.02
CA ALA A 243 -10.94 29.58 -0.70
C ALA A 243 -9.84 30.58 -0.30
N ASP A 244 -8.91 30.21 0.59
CA ASP A 244 -7.77 31.05 0.98
C ASP A 244 -6.83 31.26 -0.22
N ALA A 245 -6.99 32.43 -0.89
CA ALA A 245 -6.22 32.80 -2.07
C ALA A 245 -4.70 32.89 -1.78
N ASP A 246 -4.33 33.31 -0.56
CA ASP A 246 -2.93 33.44 -0.16
C ASP A 246 -2.31 32.07 0.07
N ALA A 247 -3.05 31.12 0.67
CA ALA A 247 -2.62 29.75 0.85
C ALA A 247 -2.47 29.03 -0.50
N ILE A 248 -3.41 29.22 -1.44
CA ILE A 248 -3.33 28.67 -2.80
C ILE A 248 -2.06 29.19 -3.52
N ALA A 249 -1.82 30.49 -3.46
CA ALA A 249 -0.65 31.09 -4.11
C ALA A 249 0.67 30.65 -3.47
N ALA A 250 0.68 30.47 -2.14
CA ALA A 250 1.83 29.94 -1.40
C ALA A 250 2.10 28.47 -1.74
N HIS A 251 1.06 27.63 -1.79
CA HIS A 251 1.16 26.22 -2.14
C HIS A 251 1.72 26.02 -3.57
N ARG A 252 1.24 26.82 -4.52
CA ARG A 252 1.74 26.77 -5.90
C ARG A 252 3.23 27.13 -5.97
N ARG A 253 3.65 28.20 -5.29
CA ARG A 253 5.08 28.61 -5.23
C ARG A 253 5.94 27.53 -4.57
N ALA A 254 5.45 26.93 -3.48
CA ALA A 254 6.18 25.87 -2.79
C ALA A 254 6.36 24.62 -3.68
N ARG A 255 5.38 24.24 -4.48
CA ARG A 255 5.49 23.14 -5.45
C ARG A 255 6.48 23.45 -6.57
N ASP A 256 6.47 24.65 -7.12
CA ASP A 256 7.39 25.07 -8.17
C ASP A 256 8.84 25.04 -7.65
N GLU A 257 9.06 25.47 -6.41
CA GLU A 257 10.37 25.46 -5.76
C GLU A 257 10.85 24.03 -5.46
N LEU A 258 9.97 23.14 -4.98
CA LEU A 258 10.29 21.73 -4.79
C LEU A 258 10.72 21.08 -6.10
N GLN A 259 10.02 21.35 -7.20
CA GLN A 259 10.35 20.80 -8.51
C GLN A 259 11.74 21.30 -9.00
N ALA A 260 12.07 22.56 -8.73
CA ALA A 260 13.39 23.11 -9.05
C ALA A 260 14.51 22.48 -8.21
N LEU A 261 14.26 22.19 -6.93
CA LEU A 261 15.22 21.51 -6.05
C LEU A 261 15.44 20.05 -6.48
N LEU A 262 14.38 19.33 -6.82
CA LEU A 262 14.47 17.95 -7.32
C LEU A 262 15.27 17.86 -8.62
N GLY A 263 15.04 18.79 -9.56
CA GLY A 263 15.82 18.83 -10.81
C GLY A 263 17.32 19.19 -10.61
N ARG A 264 17.68 19.88 -9.51
CA ARG A 264 19.09 20.10 -9.13
C ARG A 264 19.67 18.86 -8.46
N TRP A 265 18.88 18.17 -7.65
CA TRP A 265 19.28 16.95 -6.97
C TRP A 265 19.60 15.83 -7.98
N GLU A 266 18.74 15.62 -8.97
CA GLU A 266 18.96 14.65 -10.06
C GLU A 266 20.29 14.92 -10.80
N LYS A 267 20.55 16.17 -11.16
CA LYS A 267 21.82 16.55 -11.82
C LYS A 267 23.04 16.28 -10.96
N LEU A 268 22.95 16.57 -9.66
CA LEU A 268 24.08 16.38 -8.74
C LEU A 268 24.34 14.89 -8.48
N VAL A 269 23.29 14.06 -8.43
CA VAL A 269 23.40 12.60 -8.32
C VAL A 269 24.07 12.01 -9.56
N ASP A 270 23.68 12.47 -10.75
CA ASP A 270 24.29 12.01 -12.01
C ASP A 270 25.78 12.42 -12.12
N GLU A 271 26.14 13.61 -11.62
CA GLU A 271 27.54 14.06 -11.56
C GLU A 271 28.41 13.27 -10.57
N VAL A 272 27.83 12.80 -9.47
CA VAL A 272 28.53 11.99 -8.45
C VAL A 272 28.65 10.51 -8.88
N ALA A 273 27.74 10.04 -9.75
CA ALA A 273 27.72 8.67 -10.26
C ALA A 273 28.59 8.48 -11.52
N SER A 274 29.09 9.57 -12.14
CA SER A 274 29.97 9.57 -13.33
C SER A 274 31.43 9.70 -12.95
#